data_c0658cc858099af84e022a3ba5370a0b
#
_entry.id   c0658cc858099af84e022a3ba5370a0b
#
_cell.length_a   1.000
_cell.length_b   1.000
_cell.length_c   1.000
_cell.angle_alpha   90.00
_cell.angle_beta   90.00
_cell.angle_gamma   90.00
#
_symmetry.space_group_name_H-M   'P 1'
#
loop_
_entity.id
_entity.type
_entity.pdbx_description
1 polymer ?
#
loop_
_entity_poly.entity_id
_entity_poly.type
_entity_poly.pdbx_seq_one_letter_code
_entity_poly.pdbx_strand_id
1 'polypeptide(L)'
;MTHQLHVVRATLAVRVPVNATGSLADGAARIVERIDTVDRVEKPDVRGLQPGLNDTTVDLCVRVTFATDWSDDGTTARQNLADGFGVQAVDRIEAVEPDAPPPRIG
;
A
#
# COMPACT_ATOMS: atom_id res chain seq x y z
N MET A 1 17.73 -16.16 14.08
CA MET A 1 16.67 -15.25 14.37
C MET A 1 15.95 -14.77 13.14
N THR A 2 14.67 -14.98 13.09
CA THR A 2 13.89 -14.66 11.91
C THR A 2 13.39 -13.24 11.97
N HIS A 3 13.64 -12.51 10.90
CA HIS A 3 13.00 -11.23 10.71
C HIS A 3 11.63 -11.48 10.13
N GLN A 4 10.62 -11.13 10.87
CA GLN A 4 9.28 -11.18 10.35
C GLN A 4 8.98 -9.86 9.66
N LEU A 5 8.79 -9.92 8.36
CA LEU A 5 8.36 -8.77 7.62
C LEU A 5 6.89 -8.52 7.93
N HIS A 6 6.55 -7.26 8.06
CA HIS A 6 5.17 -6.88 8.34
C HIS A 6 4.44 -6.64 7.01
N VAL A 7 3.46 -7.46 6.73
CA VAL A 7 2.72 -7.38 5.48
C VAL A 7 1.29 -6.96 5.77
N VAL A 8 0.83 -5.96 5.05
CA VAL A 8 -0.55 -5.49 5.18
C VAL A 8 -1.19 -5.37 3.81
N ARG A 9 -2.50 -5.47 3.78
CA ARG A 9 -3.28 -5.08 2.61
C ARG A 9 -3.83 -3.69 2.90
N ALA A 10 -3.47 -2.74 2.08
CA ALA A 10 -3.87 -1.36 2.29
C ALA A 10 -4.75 -0.89 1.16
N THR A 11 -5.84 -0.21 1.51
CA THR A 11 -6.68 0.50 0.57
C THR A 11 -6.45 1.97 0.79
N LEU A 12 -5.96 2.65 -0.23
CA LEU A 12 -5.56 4.04 -0.09
C LEU A 12 -5.83 4.82 -1.37
N ALA A 13 -5.89 6.13 -1.23
CA ALA A 13 -6.04 7.04 -2.35
C ALA A 13 -4.68 7.67 -2.62
N VAL A 14 -4.21 7.54 -3.85
CA VAL A 14 -2.89 8.01 -4.26
C VAL A 14 -3.06 8.97 -5.44
N ARG A 15 -2.35 10.08 -5.38
CA ARG A 15 -2.40 11.08 -6.43
C ARG A 15 -1.28 10.82 -7.44
N VAL A 16 -1.66 10.54 -8.67
CA VAL A 16 -0.72 10.23 -9.75
C VAL A 16 -0.72 11.39 -10.75
N PRO A 17 0.44 12.01 -11.01
CA PRO A 17 0.51 13.08 -11.98
C PRO A 17 0.09 12.63 -13.38
N VAL A 18 -0.52 13.54 -14.14
CA VAL A 18 -1.01 13.18 -15.48
C VAL A 18 0.11 12.85 -16.44
N ASN A 19 1.32 13.36 -16.19
CA ASN A 19 2.45 13.09 -17.07
C ASN A 19 3.29 11.89 -16.62
N ALA A 20 2.80 11.12 -15.67
CA ALA A 20 3.51 9.91 -15.24
C ALA A 20 3.48 8.89 -16.36
N THR A 21 4.61 8.20 -16.55
CA THR A 21 4.70 7.14 -17.55
C THR A 21 4.16 5.84 -16.99
N GLY A 22 3.66 4.99 -17.87
CA GLY A 22 3.14 3.70 -17.47
C GLY A 22 1.66 3.77 -17.11
N SER A 23 1.15 2.68 -16.58
CA SER A 23 -0.25 2.62 -16.18
C SER A 23 -0.45 3.36 -14.85
N LEU A 24 -1.70 3.72 -14.59
CA LEU A 24 -2.03 4.36 -13.31
C LEU A 24 -1.74 3.44 -12.14
N ALA A 25 -1.99 2.15 -12.30
CA ALA A 25 -1.67 1.18 -11.25
C ALA A 25 -0.17 1.18 -10.95
N ASP A 26 0.67 1.17 -11.97
CA ASP A 26 2.11 1.21 -11.79
C ASP A 26 2.56 2.51 -11.16
N GLY A 27 2.01 3.63 -11.61
CA GLY A 27 2.35 4.93 -11.05
C GLY A 27 2.01 5.03 -9.59
N ALA A 28 0.81 4.58 -9.22
CA ALA A 28 0.38 4.57 -7.83
C ALA A 28 1.25 3.65 -6.97
N ALA A 29 1.57 2.47 -7.48
CA ALA A 29 2.41 1.53 -6.75
C ALA A 29 3.80 2.11 -6.50
N ARG A 30 4.38 2.79 -7.48
CA ARG A 30 5.69 3.43 -7.31
C ARG A 30 5.68 4.50 -6.23
N ILE A 31 4.60 5.25 -6.14
CA ILE A 31 4.48 6.28 -5.10
C ILE A 31 4.53 5.62 -3.73
N VAL A 32 3.84 4.52 -3.55
CA VAL A 32 3.87 3.80 -2.27
C VAL A 32 5.25 3.20 -2.02
N GLU A 33 5.91 2.68 -3.06
CA GLU A 33 7.24 2.09 -2.93
C GLU A 33 8.30 3.10 -2.50
N ARG A 34 8.09 4.38 -2.75
CA ARG A 34 9.05 5.41 -2.36
C ARG A 34 9.05 5.72 -0.87
N ILE A 35 8.08 5.21 -0.14
CA ILE A 35 8.04 5.39 1.31
C ILE A 35 9.18 4.58 1.92
N ASP A 36 9.99 5.23 2.75
CA ASP A 36 11.23 4.64 3.27
C ASP A 36 11.02 3.31 3.98
N THR A 37 9.91 3.17 4.69
CA THR A 37 9.65 1.96 5.46
C THR A 37 9.05 0.84 4.63
N VAL A 38 8.73 1.12 3.37
CA VAL A 38 8.14 0.13 2.48
C VAL A 38 9.24 -0.63 1.77
N ASP A 39 9.24 -1.94 1.92
CA ASP A 39 10.18 -2.82 1.25
C ASP A 39 9.67 -3.23 -0.12
N ARG A 40 8.38 -3.51 -0.22
CA ARG A 40 7.80 -4.07 -1.43
C ARG A 40 6.33 -3.76 -1.53
N VAL A 41 5.87 -3.53 -2.76
CA VAL A 41 4.45 -3.37 -3.06
C VAL A 41 4.07 -4.41 -4.10
N GLU A 42 3.02 -5.17 -3.83
CA GLU A 42 2.58 -6.23 -4.71
C GLU A 42 1.09 -6.16 -4.96
N LYS A 43 0.67 -6.72 -6.07
CA LYS A 43 -0.74 -6.89 -6.42
C LYS A 43 -1.53 -5.59 -6.36
N PRO A 44 -1.08 -4.55 -7.07
CA PRO A 44 -1.86 -3.32 -7.11
C PRO A 44 -3.17 -3.57 -7.85
N ASP A 45 -4.26 -3.17 -7.23
CA ASP A 45 -5.59 -3.34 -7.77
C ASP A 45 -6.30 -2.00 -7.70
N VAL A 46 -6.56 -1.41 -8.85
CA VAL A 46 -7.23 -0.11 -8.92
C VAL A 46 -8.72 -0.32 -8.73
N ARG A 47 -9.26 0.32 -7.72
CA ARG A 47 -10.67 0.21 -7.38
C ARG A 47 -11.51 1.37 -7.90
N GLY A 48 -10.88 2.51 -8.13
CA GLY A 48 -11.59 3.67 -8.64
C GLY A 48 -10.62 4.74 -9.09
N LEU A 49 -11.11 5.66 -9.87
CA LEU A 49 -10.31 6.77 -10.40
C LEU A 49 -11.11 8.06 -10.28
N GLN A 50 -10.42 9.13 -9.88
CA GLN A 50 -11.00 10.47 -9.87
C GLN A 50 -10.07 11.40 -10.62
N PRO A 51 -10.35 11.67 -11.90
CA PRO A 51 -9.51 12.57 -12.68
C PRO A 51 -9.56 13.99 -12.15
N GLY A 52 -8.40 14.62 -12.03
CA GLY A 52 -8.28 16.02 -11.68
C GLY A 52 -7.67 16.80 -12.83
N LEU A 53 -7.38 18.06 -12.58
CA LEU A 53 -6.82 18.92 -13.61
C LEU A 53 -5.37 18.56 -13.93
N ASN A 54 -4.58 18.25 -12.92
CA ASN A 54 -3.15 17.99 -13.08
C ASN A 54 -2.76 16.59 -12.64
N ASP A 55 -3.68 15.85 -12.08
CA ASP A 55 -3.40 14.50 -11.59
C ASP A 55 -4.67 13.69 -11.57
N THR A 56 -4.51 12.40 -11.32
CA THR A 56 -5.63 11.48 -11.11
C THR A 56 -5.46 10.88 -9.73
N THR A 57 -6.51 10.92 -8.93
CA THR A 57 -6.53 10.22 -7.66
C THR A 57 -6.96 8.78 -7.91
N VAL A 58 -6.13 7.84 -7.51
CA VAL A 58 -6.34 6.42 -7.74
C VAL A 58 -6.70 5.77 -6.42
N ASP A 59 -7.86 5.15 -6.36
CA ASP A 59 -8.22 4.30 -5.23
C ASP A 59 -7.59 2.94 -5.47
N LEU A 60 -6.64 2.59 -4.63
CA LEU A 60 -5.77 1.46 -4.86
C LEU A 60 -5.79 0.52 -3.67
N CYS A 61 -5.90 -0.76 -3.96
CA CYS A 61 -5.74 -1.80 -2.96
C CYS A 61 -4.44 -2.55 -3.28
N VAL A 62 -3.49 -2.55 -2.36
CA VAL A 62 -2.18 -3.16 -2.59
C VAL A 62 -1.76 -3.95 -1.38
N ARG A 63 -0.87 -4.91 -1.61
CA ARG A 63 -0.18 -5.60 -0.55
C ARG A 63 1.16 -4.90 -0.33
N VAL A 64 1.36 -4.40 0.87
CA VAL A 64 2.57 -3.65 1.22
C VAL A 64 3.35 -4.44 2.25
N THR A 65 4.63 -4.67 1.96
CA THR A 65 5.56 -5.29 2.89
C THR A 65 6.45 -4.21 3.45
N PHE A 66 6.48 -4.09 4.76
CA PHE A 66 7.32 -3.11 5.44
C PHE A 66 8.63 -3.75 5.87
N ALA A 67 9.70 -2.97 5.79
CA ALA A 67 11.02 -3.45 6.19
C ALA A 67 11.16 -3.55 7.71
N THR A 68 10.27 -2.91 8.44
CA THR A 68 10.30 -2.87 9.89
C THR A 68 9.14 -3.68 10.45
N ASP A 69 9.43 -4.41 11.51
CA ASP A 69 8.40 -5.17 12.20
C ASP A 69 7.80 -4.30 13.29
N TRP A 70 6.54 -4.00 13.17
CA TRP A 70 5.80 -3.23 14.18
C TRP A 70 4.89 -4.16 14.94
N SER A 71 4.87 -4.00 16.25
CA SER A 71 4.06 -4.85 17.10
C SER A 71 2.72 -4.24 17.46
N ASP A 72 2.35 -3.14 16.81
CA ASP A 72 1.06 -2.53 17.06
C ASP A 72 -0.02 -3.11 16.14
N ASP A 73 -1.21 -2.55 16.21
CA ASP A 73 -2.39 -3.03 15.48
C ASP A 73 -2.54 -2.44 14.09
N GLY A 74 -1.46 -1.95 13.51
CA GLY A 74 -1.49 -1.34 12.19
C GLY A 74 -1.51 0.17 12.21
N THR A 75 -1.51 0.79 13.38
CA THR A 75 -1.52 2.24 13.50
C THR A 75 -0.26 2.85 12.90
N THR A 76 0.89 2.26 13.20
CA THR A 76 2.15 2.74 12.64
C THR A 76 2.19 2.58 11.13
N ALA A 77 1.69 1.46 10.62
CA ALA A 77 1.61 1.25 9.18
C ALA A 77 0.75 2.32 8.52
N ARG A 78 -0.41 2.60 9.10
CA ARG A 78 -1.31 3.63 8.57
C ARG A 78 -0.63 4.99 8.55
N GLN A 79 0.05 5.36 9.62
CA GLN A 79 0.73 6.66 9.70
C GLN A 79 1.85 6.76 8.67
N ASN A 80 2.64 5.72 8.51
CA ASN A 80 3.72 5.72 7.53
C ASN A 80 3.20 5.85 6.11
N LEU A 81 2.12 5.16 5.79
CA LEU A 81 1.52 5.29 4.48
C LEU A 81 0.90 6.66 4.27
N ALA A 82 0.19 7.16 5.29
CA ALA A 82 -0.47 8.47 5.18
C ALA A 82 0.53 9.61 5.03
N ASP A 83 1.72 9.47 5.60
CA ASP A 83 2.76 10.47 5.50
C ASP A 83 3.52 10.40 4.18
N GLY A 84 3.28 9.40 3.35
CA GLY A 84 3.96 9.23 2.09
C GLY A 84 3.62 10.35 1.11
N PHE A 85 4.62 10.82 0.40
CA PHE A 85 4.42 11.86 -0.60
C PHE A 85 3.53 11.31 -1.72
N GLY A 86 2.44 11.99 -1.99
CA GLY A 86 1.48 11.56 -2.99
C GLY A 86 0.33 10.71 -2.47
N VAL A 87 0.42 10.25 -1.23
CA VAL A 87 -0.68 9.53 -0.61
C VAL A 87 -1.67 10.54 -0.06
N GLN A 88 -2.90 10.49 -0.53
CA GLN A 88 -3.92 11.46 -0.15
C GLN A 88 -4.70 11.01 1.07
N ALA A 89 -4.98 9.71 1.16
CA ALA A 89 -5.72 9.16 2.28
C ALA A 89 -5.45 7.67 2.37
N VAL A 90 -5.50 7.15 3.59
CA VAL A 90 -5.44 5.70 3.83
C VAL A 90 -6.81 5.30 4.38
N ASP A 91 -7.50 4.46 3.62
CA ASP A 91 -8.87 4.11 3.91
C ASP A 91 -8.96 2.90 4.83
N ARG A 92 -8.17 1.87 4.54
CA ARG A 92 -8.23 0.63 5.29
C ARG A 92 -6.86 -0.04 5.33
N ILE A 93 -6.53 -0.62 6.47
CA ILE A 93 -5.33 -1.44 6.64
C ILE A 93 -5.75 -2.78 7.25
N GLU A 94 -5.35 -3.86 6.61
CA GLU A 94 -5.60 -5.20 7.14
C GLU A 94 -4.29 -5.95 7.22
N ALA A 95 -4.01 -6.55 8.36
CA ALA A 95 -2.83 -7.37 8.52
C ALA A 95 -2.96 -8.65 7.69
N VAL A 96 -1.87 -9.02 7.03
CA VAL A 96 -1.80 -10.24 6.26
C VAL A 96 -0.68 -11.09 6.83
N GLU A 97 -0.98 -12.32 7.17
CA GLU A 97 0.05 -13.23 7.63
C GLU A 97 0.68 -13.92 6.42
N PRO A 98 1.94 -13.63 6.11
CA PRO A 98 2.55 -14.19 4.91
C PRO A 98 2.66 -15.71 4.95
N ASP A 99 2.76 -16.28 6.13
CA ASP A 99 2.91 -17.71 6.29
C ASP A 99 1.71 -18.37 6.92
N ALA A 100 0.53 -17.75 6.80
CA ALA A 100 -0.67 -18.33 7.38
C ALA A 100 -0.89 -19.72 6.80
N PRO A 101 -0.96 -20.75 7.62
CA PRO A 101 -1.25 -22.07 7.09
C PRO A 101 -2.66 -22.09 6.53
N PRO A 102 -2.92 -22.94 5.52
CA PRO A 102 -4.28 -23.02 5.00
C PRO A 102 -5.22 -23.44 6.13
N PRO A 103 -6.47 -22.98 6.09
CA PRO A 103 -7.41 -23.35 7.12
C PRO A 103 -7.54 -24.86 7.20
N ARG A 104 -7.48 -25.35 8.39
CA ARG A 104 -7.63 -26.75 8.60
C ARG A 104 -9.09 -27.11 8.59
N ILE A 105 -9.40 -28.07 7.80
CA ILE A 105 -10.74 -28.60 7.75
C ILE A 105 -10.75 -29.92 8.51
N GLY A 106 -11.55 -29.97 9.48
CA GLY A 106 -11.75 -31.21 10.20
C GLY A 106 -11.02 -31.31 11.44
#